data_0f15e8fb2222c9469a54cbbdf9e66717
#
_entry.id   0f15e8fb2222c9469a54cbbdf9e66717
#
_cell.length_a   1.000
_cell.length_b   1.000
_cell.length_c   1.000
_cell.angle_alpha   90.00
_cell.angle_beta   90.00
_cell.angle_gamma   90.00
#
_symmetry.space_group_name_H-M   'P 1'
#
loop_
_entity.id
_entity.type
_entity.pdbx_description
1 polymer ?
#
loop_
_entity_poly.entity_id
_entity_poly.type
_entity_poly.pdbx_seq_one_letter_code
_entity_poly.pdbx_strand_id
1 'polypeptide(L)'
;MLTVRMIVAVTALVTTIAQSRAQSWPTRPVTIVYPFAAGSAGDVLGRIFASRLSELLGQPVLFENVGGAGGMTGASRVARAAPDGYQILLGTTSTLAVNQTFYKHPLFNAVTDFAPVALIAESPIVLVARKDLPANNLQEFIAHAKANQAKIQYGSAGVGSSVHLACAGLNAAIGVNITHVPYRGGGSAMQDLIAGRIDYQCPAAELAIPHIQGNSVKGIAVLTKNRSPTLPNLASAHEQGLANFDAGAWFSFVLPQGTPATIVQKLHNATVAAMSAPATDERLKEFGSVLVAPERRSPEYLQEFIQSEIDKWAALIKAAEIAAE
;
A
#
# COMPACT_ATOMS: atom_id res chain seq x y z
N MET A 1 9.32 74.35 0.46
CA MET A 1 8.66 73.47 1.46
C MET A 1 7.72 72.41 0.87
N LEU A 2 7.24 72.55 -0.36
CA LEU A 2 6.35 71.54 -1.00
C LEU A 2 7.09 70.29 -1.49
N THR A 3 8.32 70.40 -1.95
CA THR A 3 9.12 69.28 -2.52
C THR A 3 9.59 68.26 -1.48
N VAL A 4 9.83 68.68 -0.23
CA VAL A 4 10.23 67.74 0.85
C VAL A 4 9.07 66.88 1.35
N ARG A 5 7.82 67.37 1.30
CA ARG A 5 6.63 66.61 1.70
C ARG A 5 6.24 65.52 0.70
N MET A 6 6.59 65.70 -0.56
CA MET A 6 6.28 64.73 -1.61
C MET A 6 7.22 63.51 -1.60
N ILE A 7 8.47 63.70 -1.19
CA ILE A 7 9.46 62.60 -1.09
C ILE A 7 9.16 61.68 0.11
N VAL A 8 8.68 62.23 1.23
CA VAL A 8 8.32 61.44 2.42
C VAL A 8 7.07 60.60 2.16
N ALA A 9 6.12 61.06 1.35
CA ALA A 9 4.91 60.29 1.00
C ALA A 9 5.20 59.13 0.06
N VAL A 10 6.18 59.22 -0.83
CA VAL A 10 6.57 58.13 -1.76
C VAL A 10 7.37 57.05 -1.04
N THR A 11 8.17 57.41 -0.02
CA THR A 11 8.95 56.44 0.76
C THR A 11 8.07 55.60 1.70
N ALA A 12 6.95 56.16 2.18
CA ALA A 12 6.00 55.44 3.02
C ALA A 12 5.12 54.41 2.23
N LEU A 13 5.01 54.59 0.90
CA LEU A 13 4.19 53.71 0.06
C LEU A 13 4.95 52.46 -0.44
N VAL A 14 6.28 52.45 -0.33
CA VAL A 14 7.12 51.31 -0.80
C VAL A 14 7.37 50.30 0.32
N THR A 15 7.09 50.60 1.57
CA THR A 15 7.32 49.66 2.69
C THR A 15 6.12 48.81 3.06
N THR A 16 5.01 48.90 2.35
CA THR A 16 3.87 47.96 2.44
C THR A 16 3.95 46.84 1.37
N ILE A 17 5.18 46.49 0.94
CA ILE A 17 5.35 45.21 0.23
C ILE A 17 5.08 44.10 1.24
N ALA A 18 3.88 43.63 1.14
CA ALA A 18 3.32 42.47 1.78
C ALA A 18 4.41 41.50 2.23
N GLN A 19 4.60 41.34 3.51
CA GLN A 19 4.89 40.02 4.06
C GLN A 19 3.66 39.15 3.71
N SER A 20 3.62 38.67 2.47
CA SER A 20 2.85 37.48 2.15
C SER A 20 3.41 36.42 3.08
N ARG A 21 2.86 36.30 4.26
CA ARG A 21 3.01 35.10 5.07
C ARG A 21 2.49 34.03 4.15
N ALA A 22 3.42 33.32 3.51
CA ALA A 22 3.08 32.10 2.82
C ALA A 22 2.21 31.31 3.81
N GLN A 23 0.91 31.23 3.52
CA GLN A 23 -0.05 30.57 4.38
C GLN A 23 0.52 29.17 4.63
N SER A 24 0.85 28.86 5.88
CA SER A 24 1.55 27.63 6.21
C SER A 24 0.61 26.47 5.91
N TRP A 25 0.87 25.77 4.81
CA TRP A 25 0.15 24.52 4.52
C TRP A 25 0.21 23.58 5.73
N PRO A 26 -0.88 22.82 6.04
CA PRO A 26 -2.23 22.91 5.50
C PRO A 26 -3.08 23.98 6.24
N THR A 27 -4.01 24.63 5.52
CA THR A 27 -4.97 25.60 6.06
C THR A 27 -6.41 25.09 6.01
N ARG A 28 -6.62 23.89 5.46
CA ARG A 28 -7.90 23.20 5.34
C ARG A 28 -7.67 21.70 5.45
N PRO A 29 -8.74 20.88 5.58
CA PRO A 29 -8.59 19.43 5.65
C PRO A 29 -7.81 18.85 4.47
N VAL A 30 -6.93 17.87 4.78
CA VAL A 30 -6.14 17.09 3.83
C VAL A 30 -6.82 15.73 3.67
N THR A 31 -6.79 15.13 2.48
CA THR A 31 -7.38 13.82 2.24
C THR A 31 -6.32 12.79 1.86
N ILE A 32 -6.25 11.71 2.62
CA ILE A 32 -5.54 10.50 2.20
C ILE A 32 -6.50 9.66 1.36
N VAL A 33 -6.13 9.42 0.11
CA VAL A 33 -6.84 8.52 -0.80
C VAL A 33 -6.19 7.16 -0.75
N TYR A 34 -6.96 6.14 -0.36
CA TYR A 34 -6.54 4.74 -0.39
C TYR A 34 -7.23 4.03 -1.56
N PRO A 35 -6.47 3.39 -2.46
CA PRO A 35 -6.99 2.93 -3.76
C PRO A 35 -7.73 1.58 -3.69
N PHE A 36 -8.22 1.19 -2.52
CA PHE A 36 -8.99 -0.05 -2.32
C PHE A 36 -10.20 0.19 -1.41
N ALA A 37 -11.14 -0.76 -1.41
CA ALA A 37 -12.32 -0.71 -0.55
C ALA A 37 -11.96 -0.80 0.94
N ALA A 38 -12.85 -0.31 1.79
CA ALA A 38 -12.75 -0.44 3.24
C ALA A 38 -12.66 -1.92 3.68
N GLY A 39 -12.03 -2.17 4.83
CA GLY A 39 -11.74 -3.52 5.34
C GLY A 39 -10.56 -4.21 4.65
N SER A 40 -9.79 -3.50 3.82
CA SER A 40 -8.51 -3.96 3.28
C SER A 40 -7.38 -3.63 4.25
N ALA A 41 -6.22 -4.28 4.08
CA ALA A 41 -5.07 -4.10 4.96
C ALA A 41 -4.65 -2.64 5.14
N GLY A 42 -4.51 -1.88 4.04
CA GLY A 42 -4.14 -0.47 4.08
C GLY A 42 -5.24 0.45 4.62
N ASP A 43 -6.49 0.00 4.73
CA ASP A 43 -7.57 0.78 5.36
C ASP A 43 -7.28 0.98 6.86
N VAL A 44 -6.86 -0.06 7.55
CA VAL A 44 -6.48 0.00 8.97
C VAL A 44 -5.25 0.89 9.16
N LEU A 45 -4.17 0.61 8.42
CA LEU A 45 -2.92 1.38 8.46
C LEU A 45 -3.18 2.86 8.16
N GLY A 46 -3.90 3.16 7.07
CA GLY A 46 -4.16 4.53 6.66
C GLY A 46 -4.96 5.34 7.67
N ARG A 47 -5.93 4.72 8.38
CA ARG A 47 -6.69 5.40 9.44
C ARG A 47 -5.83 5.71 10.68
N ILE A 48 -4.89 4.84 11.02
CA ILE A 48 -3.92 5.09 12.10
C ILE A 48 -3.09 6.35 11.76
N PHE A 49 -2.56 6.40 10.53
CA PHE A 49 -1.80 7.57 10.07
C PHE A 49 -2.66 8.83 9.93
N ALA A 50 -3.89 8.73 9.43
CA ALA A 50 -4.80 9.88 9.30
C ALA A 50 -5.07 10.55 10.65
N SER A 51 -5.32 9.75 11.69
CA SER A 51 -5.50 10.25 13.07
C SER A 51 -4.25 10.99 13.55
N ARG A 52 -3.07 10.35 13.43
CA ARG A 52 -1.83 10.93 13.94
C ARG A 52 -1.36 12.14 13.16
N LEU A 53 -1.52 12.12 11.83
CA LEU A 53 -1.21 13.28 10.98
C LEU A 53 -2.14 14.46 11.24
N SER A 54 -3.41 14.23 11.61
CA SER A 54 -4.32 15.31 12.01
C SER A 54 -3.77 16.09 13.20
N GLU A 55 -3.24 15.40 14.20
CA GLU A 55 -2.62 16.03 15.38
C GLU A 55 -1.35 16.81 15.00
N LEU A 56 -0.48 16.20 14.21
CA LEU A 56 0.83 16.77 13.85
C LEU A 56 0.73 17.94 12.87
N LEU A 57 -0.25 17.93 11.98
CA LEU A 57 -0.45 18.98 10.99
C LEU A 57 -1.38 20.09 11.47
N GLY A 58 -2.13 19.88 12.56
CA GLY A 58 -3.09 20.82 13.11
C GLY A 58 -4.32 21.09 12.24
N GLN A 59 -4.60 20.17 11.30
CA GLN A 59 -5.78 20.17 10.43
C GLN A 59 -6.34 18.76 10.30
N PRO A 60 -7.65 18.59 10.11
CA PRO A 60 -8.22 17.28 9.90
C PRO A 60 -7.59 16.57 8.69
N VAL A 61 -7.18 15.33 8.87
CA VAL A 61 -6.76 14.43 7.79
C VAL A 61 -7.85 13.40 7.58
N LEU A 62 -8.55 13.52 6.47
CA LEU A 62 -9.64 12.62 6.08
C LEU A 62 -9.06 11.39 5.39
N PHE A 63 -9.75 10.26 5.51
CA PHE A 63 -9.37 9.02 4.85
C PHE A 63 -10.48 8.53 3.94
N GLU A 64 -10.18 8.41 2.65
CA GLU A 64 -11.14 8.06 1.60
C GLU A 64 -10.72 6.78 0.86
N ASN A 65 -11.64 5.83 0.72
CA ASN A 65 -11.45 4.60 -0.02
C ASN A 65 -11.98 4.76 -1.46
N VAL A 66 -11.11 4.60 -2.47
CA VAL A 66 -11.45 4.73 -3.91
C VAL A 66 -10.97 3.49 -4.66
N GLY A 67 -11.68 2.38 -4.51
CA GLY A 67 -11.31 1.11 -5.12
C GLY A 67 -11.66 1.00 -6.61
N GLY A 68 -11.00 0.10 -7.32
CA GLY A 68 -11.27 -0.30 -8.70
C GLY A 68 -10.00 -0.55 -9.51
N ALA A 69 -10.05 -1.48 -10.47
CA ALA A 69 -8.96 -1.84 -11.40
C ALA A 69 -7.61 -2.04 -10.69
N GLY A 70 -7.55 -2.96 -9.71
CA GLY A 70 -6.31 -3.22 -8.95
C GLY A 70 -5.70 -1.99 -8.24
N GLY A 71 -6.52 -0.96 -7.95
CA GLY A 71 -6.10 0.31 -7.35
C GLY A 71 -5.83 1.43 -8.35
N MET A 72 -5.88 1.17 -9.66
CA MET A 72 -5.63 2.18 -10.71
C MET A 72 -6.57 3.38 -10.60
N THR A 73 -7.86 3.17 -10.28
CA THR A 73 -8.87 4.24 -10.19
C THR A 73 -8.50 5.29 -9.16
N GLY A 74 -8.23 4.87 -7.92
CA GLY A 74 -7.86 5.79 -6.83
C GLY A 74 -6.51 6.46 -7.04
N ALA A 75 -5.51 5.71 -7.51
CA ALA A 75 -4.18 6.25 -7.75
C ALA A 75 -4.17 7.28 -8.89
N SER A 76 -4.86 7.02 -10.02
CA SER A 76 -4.94 7.97 -11.15
C SER A 76 -5.69 9.24 -10.77
N ARG A 77 -6.67 9.17 -9.87
CA ARG A 77 -7.33 10.36 -9.31
C ARG A 77 -6.33 11.28 -8.62
N VAL A 78 -5.45 10.73 -7.79
CA VAL A 78 -4.43 11.53 -7.09
C VAL A 78 -3.36 12.02 -8.07
N ALA A 79 -2.90 11.19 -9.01
CA ALA A 79 -1.92 11.60 -10.01
C ALA A 79 -2.36 12.84 -10.81
N ARG A 80 -3.68 12.99 -11.02
CA ARG A 80 -4.28 14.13 -11.76
C ARG A 80 -4.78 15.26 -10.86
N ALA A 81 -4.64 15.13 -9.54
CA ALA A 81 -5.07 16.17 -8.62
C ALA A 81 -4.13 17.39 -8.66
N ALA A 82 -4.63 18.53 -8.15
CA ALA A 82 -3.78 19.71 -8.01
C ALA A 82 -2.57 19.40 -7.13
N PRO A 83 -1.36 19.86 -7.50
CA PRO A 83 -0.14 19.62 -6.73
C PRO A 83 0.00 20.61 -5.56
N ASP A 84 -1.05 20.73 -4.75
CA ASP A 84 -1.18 21.66 -3.62
C ASP A 84 -1.07 20.98 -2.24
N GLY A 85 -0.81 19.65 -2.23
CA GLY A 85 -0.61 18.87 -1.01
C GLY A 85 -1.90 18.43 -0.30
N TYR A 86 -3.09 18.71 -0.82
CA TYR A 86 -4.35 18.37 -0.16
C TYR A 86 -4.91 17.00 -0.54
N GLN A 87 -4.32 16.33 -1.53
CA GLN A 87 -4.58 14.92 -1.81
C GLN A 87 -3.29 14.11 -1.71
N ILE A 88 -3.26 13.16 -0.79
CA ILE A 88 -2.15 12.25 -0.55
C ILE A 88 -2.60 10.88 -1.04
N LEU A 89 -1.79 10.20 -1.84
CA LEU A 89 -2.02 8.79 -2.12
C LEU A 89 -1.36 7.95 -1.03
N LEU A 90 -2.13 7.08 -0.38
CA LEU A 90 -1.57 5.92 0.29
C LEU A 90 -1.23 4.90 -0.81
N GLY A 91 -0.04 5.04 -1.35
CA GLY A 91 0.51 4.20 -2.40
C GLY A 91 0.83 2.80 -1.87
N THR A 92 0.67 1.80 -2.73
CA THR A 92 0.88 0.40 -2.40
C THR A 92 1.75 -0.27 -3.45
N THR A 93 2.29 -1.44 -3.15
CA THR A 93 2.94 -2.33 -4.13
C THR A 93 2.14 -2.46 -5.42
N SER A 94 0.81 -2.61 -5.30
CA SER A 94 -0.08 -2.72 -6.46
C SER A 94 0.00 -1.50 -7.36
N THR A 95 -0.20 -0.30 -6.78
CA THR A 95 -0.34 0.94 -7.55
C THR A 95 0.97 1.49 -8.05
N LEU A 96 2.04 1.41 -7.25
CA LEU A 96 3.31 2.06 -7.56
C LEU A 96 4.37 1.13 -8.18
N ALA A 97 4.11 -0.20 -8.19
CA ALA A 97 5.02 -1.15 -8.84
C ALA A 97 4.29 -2.07 -9.82
N VAL A 98 3.38 -2.92 -9.34
CA VAL A 98 2.73 -3.96 -10.13
C VAL A 98 2.01 -3.40 -11.35
N ASN A 99 1.19 -2.36 -11.18
CA ASN A 99 0.36 -1.79 -12.24
C ASN A 99 1.16 -1.18 -13.40
N GLN A 100 2.43 -0.84 -13.16
CA GLN A 100 3.31 -0.27 -14.19
C GLN A 100 3.70 -1.29 -15.28
N THR A 101 3.64 -2.57 -14.95
CA THR A 101 4.03 -3.66 -15.86
C THR A 101 2.89 -4.61 -16.17
N PHE A 102 1.90 -4.70 -15.28
CA PHE A 102 0.75 -5.59 -15.46
C PHE A 102 -0.26 -5.04 -16.49
N TYR A 103 -0.49 -3.74 -16.52
CA TYR A 103 -1.38 -3.11 -17.51
C TYR A 103 -0.60 -2.64 -18.73
N LYS A 104 -1.10 -2.96 -19.95
CA LYS A 104 -0.51 -2.47 -21.21
C LYS A 104 -0.58 -0.95 -21.34
N HIS A 105 -1.61 -0.35 -20.75
CA HIS A 105 -1.86 1.09 -20.77
C HIS A 105 -2.18 1.58 -19.36
N PRO A 106 -1.17 1.72 -18.47
CA PRO A 106 -1.38 2.24 -17.14
C PRO A 106 -1.91 3.67 -17.17
N LEU A 107 -2.86 4.02 -16.29
CA LEU A 107 -3.51 5.34 -16.25
C LEU A 107 -2.61 6.46 -15.71
N PHE A 108 -1.43 6.11 -15.20
CA PHE A 108 -0.40 7.01 -14.66
C PHE A 108 0.95 6.29 -14.69
N ASN A 109 2.02 7.07 -14.59
CA ASN A 109 3.39 6.58 -14.40
C ASN A 109 3.79 6.78 -12.93
N ALA A 110 4.11 5.69 -12.21
CA ALA A 110 4.44 5.75 -10.79
C ALA A 110 5.72 6.54 -10.47
N VAL A 111 6.65 6.63 -11.43
CA VAL A 111 7.94 7.30 -11.25
C VAL A 111 7.86 8.80 -11.54
N THR A 112 7.03 9.20 -12.53
CA THR A 112 7.01 10.58 -13.03
C THR A 112 5.79 11.39 -12.61
N ASP A 113 4.68 10.75 -12.23
CA ASP A 113 3.43 11.46 -11.92
C ASP A 113 3.24 11.72 -10.43
N PHE A 114 4.17 11.26 -9.59
CA PHE A 114 4.13 11.46 -8.15
C PHE A 114 5.43 12.05 -7.59
N ALA A 115 5.28 12.85 -6.54
CA ALA A 115 6.35 13.30 -5.67
C ALA A 115 6.40 12.39 -4.44
N PRO A 116 7.49 11.63 -4.21
CA PRO A 116 7.64 10.75 -3.06
C PRO A 116 7.66 11.52 -1.75
N VAL A 117 7.06 10.93 -0.70
CA VAL A 117 7.06 11.50 0.67
C VAL A 117 7.80 10.58 1.63
N ALA A 118 7.34 9.35 1.80
CA ALA A 118 7.99 8.36 2.66
C ALA A 118 7.50 6.93 2.36
N LEU A 119 8.40 5.96 2.41
CA LEU A 119 8.05 4.57 2.64
C LEU A 119 7.64 4.42 4.11
N ILE A 120 6.51 3.75 4.37
CA ILE A 120 5.90 3.74 5.70
C ILE A 120 6.08 2.38 6.37
N ALA A 121 5.56 1.34 5.74
CA ALA A 121 5.47 0.03 6.32
C ALA A 121 5.56 -1.06 5.26
N GLU A 122 6.00 -2.22 5.69
CA GLU A 122 5.95 -3.47 4.95
C GLU A 122 5.01 -4.44 5.65
N SER A 123 4.36 -5.28 4.86
CA SER A 123 3.47 -6.32 5.34
C SER A 123 3.75 -7.60 4.58
N PRO A 124 4.00 -8.71 5.26
CA PRO A 124 4.12 -9.99 4.60
C PRO A 124 2.78 -10.39 4.01
N ILE A 125 2.81 -11.03 2.86
CA ILE A 125 1.65 -11.71 2.31
C ILE A 125 1.57 -13.11 2.92
N VAL A 126 0.35 -13.54 3.25
CA VAL A 126 0.09 -14.82 3.92
C VAL A 126 -0.84 -15.67 3.05
N LEU A 127 -0.47 -16.90 2.79
CA LEU A 127 -1.40 -17.87 2.21
C LEU A 127 -2.38 -18.31 3.29
N VAL A 128 -3.65 -18.01 3.11
CA VAL A 128 -4.74 -18.47 3.96
C VAL A 128 -5.74 -19.29 3.17
N ALA A 129 -6.32 -20.31 3.80
CA ALA A 129 -7.31 -21.19 3.21
C ALA A 129 -8.58 -21.22 4.07
N ARG A 130 -9.71 -21.61 3.45
CA ARG A 130 -10.95 -21.87 4.19
C ARG A 130 -10.73 -22.95 5.26
N LYS A 131 -11.46 -22.84 6.34
CA LYS A 131 -11.22 -23.63 7.56
C LYS A 131 -11.26 -25.16 7.34
N ASP A 132 -12.09 -25.64 6.43
CA ASP A 132 -12.31 -27.05 6.14
C ASP A 132 -11.46 -27.57 4.96
N LEU A 133 -10.59 -26.73 4.33
CA LEU A 133 -9.66 -27.20 3.33
C LEU A 133 -8.73 -28.28 3.93
N PRO A 134 -8.54 -29.46 3.29
CA PRO A 134 -7.72 -30.54 3.84
C PRO A 134 -6.20 -30.29 3.64
N ALA A 135 -5.72 -29.15 4.17
CA ALA A 135 -4.31 -28.78 4.22
C ALA A 135 -4.02 -27.92 5.45
N ASN A 136 -2.92 -28.14 6.14
CA ASN A 136 -2.50 -27.42 7.34
C ASN A 136 -1.10 -26.80 7.20
N ASN A 137 -0.41 -27.07 6.11
CA ASN A 137 0.91 -26.56 5.76
C ASN A 137 1.03 -26.43 4.23
N LEU A 138 2.11 -25.81 3.76
CA LEU A 138 2.30 -25.54 2.33
C LEU A 138 2.42 -26.82 1.50
N GLN A 139 3.05 -27.87 2.00
CA GLN A 139 3.20 -29.11 1.25
C GLN A 139 1.86 -29.83 1.04
N GLU A 140 1.03 -29.88 2.09
CA GLU A 140 -0.33 -30.42 1.99
C GLU A 140 -1.20 -29.56 1.05
N PHE A 141 -1.05 -28.22 1.13
CA PHE A 141 -1.73 -27.31 0.21
C PHE A 141 -1.32 -27.55 -1.25
N ILE A 142 -0.03 -27.69 -1.53
CA ILE A 142 0.49 -27.99 -2.88
C ILE A 142 -0.09 -29.31 -3.41
N ALA A 143 -0.10 -30.36 -2.59
CA ALA A 143 -0.66 -31.65 -2.98
C ALA A 143 -2.16 -31.55 -3.28
N HIS A 144 -2.91 -30.87 -2.41
CA HIS A 144 -4.34 -30.64 -2.60
C HIS A 144 -4.63 -29.79 -3.84
N ALA A 145 -3.88 -28.69 -4.05
CA ALA A 145 -4.04 -27.81 -5.19
C ALA A 145 -3.79 -28.54 -6.52
N LYS A 146 -2.74 -29.36 -6.61
CA LYS A 146 -2.45 -30.18 -7.80
C LYS A 146 -3.54 -31.18 -8.11
N ALA A 147 -4.10 -31.83 -7.09
CA ALA A 147 -5.15 -32.81 -7.26
C ALA A 147 -6.52 -32.20 -7.62
N ASN A 148 -6.76 -30.93 -7.29
CA ASN A 148 -8.09 -30.31 -7.36
C ASN A 148 -8.11 -29.00 -8.15
N GLN A 149 -7.09 -28.67 -8.95
CA GLN A 149 -6.93 -27.34 -9.57
C GLN A 149 -8.15 -26.87 -10.40
N ALA A 150 -8.92 -27.79 -11.00
CA ALA A 150 -10.13 -27.45 -11.76
C ALA A 150 -11.37 -27.17 -10.87
N LYS A 151 -11.30 -27.44 -9.57
CA LYS A 151 -12.43 -27.36 -8.64
C LYS A 151 -12.28 -26.25 -7.59
N ILE A 152 -11.05 -25.83 -7.32
CA ILE A 152 -10.76 -24.80 -6.32
C ILE A 152 -10.57 -23.43 -6.95
N GLN A 153 -10.81 -22.38 -6.16
CA GLN A 153 -10.73 -20.99 -6.60
C GLN A 153 -9.99 -20.15 -5.58
N TYR A 154 -9.33 -19.08 -6.03
CA TYR A 154 -8.73 -18.11 -5.13
C TYR A 154 -9.27 -16.70 -5.34
N GLY A 155 -9.38 -15.96 -4.24
CA GLY A 155 -9.83 -14.56 -4.24
C GLY A 155 -8.69 -13.57 -4.15
N SER A 156 -8.90 -12.36 -4.64
CA SER A 156 -7.97 -11.24 -4.48
C SER A 156 -8.68 -9.90 -4.31
N ALA A 157 -7.88 -8.83 -4.12
CA ALA A 157 -8.37 -7.45 -4.07
C ALA A 157 -8.66 -6.84 -5.47
N GLY A 158 -8.72 -7.68 -6.50
CA GLY A 158 -8.94 -7.31 -7.90
C GLY A 158 -7.76 -7.67 -8.79
N VAL A 159 -8.04 -7.78 -10.08
CA VAL A 159 -7.02 -8.06 -11.11
C VAL A 159 -5.92 -6.98 -11.03
N GLY A 160 -4.65 -7.37 -11.17
CA GLY A 160 -3.50 -6.47 -11.07
C GLY A 160 -3.13 -6.03 -9.65
N SER A 161 -3.85 -6.47 -8.60
CA SER A 161 -3.41 -6.21 -7.22
C SER A 161 -2.19 -7.08 -6.85
N SER A 162 -1.31 -6.60 -5.97
CA SER A 162 -0.15 -7.38 -5.48
C SER A 162 -0.57 -8.71 -4.85
N VAL A 163 -1.72 -8.74 -4.15
CA VAL A 163 -2.28 -9.95 -3.55
C VAL A 163 -2.85 -10.92 -4.60
N HIS A 164 -3.32 -10.42 -5.76
CA HIS A 164 -3.63 -11.26 -6.92
C HIS A 164 -2.36 -11.93 -7.45
N LEU A 165 -1.34 -11.11 -7.73
CA LEU A 165 -0.10 -11.60 -8.34
C LEU A 165 0.72 -12.48 -7.39
N ALA A 166 0.60 -12.28 -6.07
CA ALA A 166 1.21 -13.18 -5.09
C ALA A 166 0.61 -14.60 -5.17
N CYS A 167 -0.74 -14.72 -5.25
CA CYS A 167 -1.39 -16.01 -5.47
C CYS A 167 -1.10 -16.58 -6.85
N ALA A 168 -1.14 -15.77 -7.91
CA ALA A 168 -0.84 -16.22 -9.28
C ALA A 168 0.62 -16.69 -9.40
N GLY A 169 1.56 -15.94 -8.81
CA GLY A 169 2.97 -16.35 -8.74
C GLY A 169 3.18 -17.63 -7.93
N LEU A 170 2.46 -17.80 -6.81
CA LEU A 170 2.46 -19.06 -6.05
C LEU A 170 1.96 -20.22 -6.92
N ASN A 171 0.85 -20.03 -7.61
CA ASN A 171 0.27 -21.04 -8.49
C ASN A 171 1.25 -21.47 -9.60
N ALA A 172 1.90 -20.49 -10.24
CA ALA A 172 2.93 -20.75 -11.24
C ALA A 172 4.12 -21.50 -10.64
N ALA A 173 4.61 -21.08 -9.47
CA ALA A 173 5.75 -21.69 -8.80
C ALA A 173 5.50 -23.16 -8.39
N ILE A 174 4.25 -23.52 -8.08
CA ILE A 174 3.86 -24.89 -7.73
C ILE A 174 3.31 -25.68 -8.93
N GLY A 175 3.22 -25.07 -10.12
CA GLY A 175 2.81 -25.73 -11.37
C GLY A 175 1.31 -26.07 -11.44
N VAL A 176 0.43 -25.13 -11.03
CA VAL A 176 -1.03 -25.28 -11.10
C VAL A 176 -1.67 -24.08 -11.79
N ASN A 177 -2.82 -24.30 -12.42
CA ASN A 177 -3.66 -23.24 -12.99
C ASN A 177 -5.02 -23.25 -12.29
N ILE A 178 -5.24 -22.29 -11.40
CA ILE A 178 -6.44 -22.21 -10.55
C ILE A 178 -7.23 -20.95 -10.89
N THR A 179 -8.54 -21.07 -10.94
CA THR A 179 -9.46 -19.99 -11.29
C THR A 179 -9.35 -18.82 -10.28
N HIS A 180 -9.14 -17.62 -10.79
CA HIS A 180 -9.13 -16.39 -10.04
C HIS A 180 -10.54 -15.77 -9.94
N VAL A 181 -10.93 -15.35 -8.73
CA VAL A 181 -12.15 -14.58 -8.46
C VAL A 181 -11.77 -13.20 -7.97
N PRO A 182 -11.90 -12.15 -8.80
CA PRO A 182 -11.53 -10.78 -8.43
C PRO A 182 -12.63 -10.11 -7.59
N TYR A 183 -12.22 -9.38 -6.55
CA TYR A 183 -13.08 -8.55 -5.70
C TYR A 183 -12.61 -7.09 -5.75
N ARG A 184 -13.45 -6.14 -5.26
CA ARG A 184 -13.07 -4.71 -5.17
C ARG A 184 -12.07 -4.42 -4.04
N GLY A 185 -11.79 -5.40 -3.17
CA GLY A 185 -10.84 -5.31 -2.06
C GLY A 185 -10.70 -6.65 -1.33
N GLY A 186 -9.60 -6.83 -0.60
CA GLY A 186 -9.28 -8.08 0.08
C GLY A 186 -10.30 -8.49 1.15
N GLY A 187 -10.94 -7.51 1.80
CA GLY A 187 -11.96 -7.79 2.82
C GLY A 187 -13.17 -8.54 2.27
N SER A 188 -13.65 -8.16 1.08
CA SER A 188 -14.77 -8.87 0.43
C SER A 188 -14.39 -10.31 0.05
N ALA A 189 -13.17 -10.52 -0.44
CA ALA A 189 -12.65 -11.85 -0.72
C ALA A 189 -12.53 -12.69 0.57
N MET A 190 -12.10 -12.08 1.68
CA MET A 190 -12.00 -12.75 2.99
C MET A 190 -13.38 -13.21 3.50
N GLN A 191 -14.42 -12.41 3.32
CA GLN A 191 -15.79 -12.82 3.70
C GLN A 191 -16.24 -14.05 2.90
N ASP A 192 -15.94 -14.12 1.62
CA ASP A 192 -16.28 -15.26 0.78
C ASP A 192 -15.40 -16.48 1.08
N LEU A 193 -14.15 -16.28 1.48
CA LEU A 193 -13.27 -17.35 1.98
C LEU A 193 -13.82 -17.96 3.27
N ILE A 194 -14.24 -17.15 4.22
CA ILE A 194 -14.84 -17.60 5.50
C ILE A 194 -16.15 -18.36 5.24
N ALA A 195 -16.94 -17.89 4.26
CA ALA A 195 -18.19 -18.53 3.85
C ALA A 195 -17.98 -19.79 2.99
N GLY A 196 -16.75 -20.15 2.66
CA GLY A 196 -16.41 -21.32 1.82
C GLY A 196 -16.76 -21.17 0.34
N ARG A 197 -17.00 -19.95 -0.17
CA ARG A 197 -17.29 -19.69 -1.58
C ARG A 197 -16.04 -19.69 -2.46
N ILE A 198 -14.89 -19.40 -1.87
CA ILE A 198 -13.56 -19.56 -2.46
C ILE A 198 -12.69 -20.39 -1.52
N ASP A 199 -11.60 -20.96 -2.01
CA ASP A 199 -10.82 -21.96 -1.28
C ASP A 199 -9.61 -21.37 -0.56
N TYR A 200 -8.97 -20.35 -1.15
CA TYR A 200 -7.83 -19.68 -0.56
C TYR A 200 -7.66 -18.24 -1.04
N GLN A 201 -6.81 -17.51 -0.36
CA GLN A 201 -6.43 -16.13 -0.66
C GLN A 201 -4.98 -15.89 -0.22
N CYS A 202 -4.31 -14.90 -0.82
CA CYS A 202 -3.00 -14.43 -0.40
C CYS A 202 -3.09 -12.96 0.10
N PRO A 203 -3.75 -12.70 1.26
CA PRO A 203 -3.88 -11.36 1.78
C PRO A 203 -2.59 -10.87 2.43
N ALA A 204 -2.46 -9.56 2.63
CA ALA A 204 -1.50 -9.00 3.54
C ALA A 204 -1.84 -9.37 5.00
N ALA A 205 -0.83 -9.44 5.86
CA ALA A 205 -0.94 -9.97 7.23
C ALA A 205 -2.00 -9.25 8.06
N GLU A 206 -2.21 -7.94 7.89
CA GLU A 206 -3.20 -7.14 8.61
C GLU A 206 -4.62 -7.68 8.43
N LEU A 207 -4.92 -8.20 7.25
CA LEU A 207 -6.20 -8.81 6.98
C LEU A 207 -6.24 -10.28 7.45
N ALA A 208 -5.12 -10.99 7.39
CA ALA A 208 -5.06 -12.42 7.71
C ALA A 208 -5.08 -12.69 9.23
N ILE A 209 -4.32 -11.93 10.02
CA ILE A 209 -4.06 -12.19 11.44
C ILE A 209 -5.33 -12.34 12.27
N PRO A 210 -6.29 -11.41 12.25
CA PRO A 210 -7.50 -11.52 13.07
C PRO A 210 -8.30 -12.80 12.76
N HIS A 211 -8.32 -13.20 11.49
CA HIS A 211 -9.06 -14.38 11.04
C HIS A 211 -8.34 -15.70 11.35
N ILE A 212 -7.00 -15.71 11.32
CA ILE A 212 -6.19 -16.87 11.75
C ILE A 212 -6.34 -17.04 13.27
N GLN A 213 -6.18 -15.97 14.06
CA GLN A 213 -6.32 -16.00 15.52
C GLN A 213 -7.73 -16.36 15.96
N GLY A 214 -8.74 -15.84 15.25
CA GLY A 214 -10.15 -16.18 15.47
C GLY A 214 -10.56 -17.57 14.91
N ASN A 215 -9.61 -18.33 14.34
CA ASN A 215 -9.85 -19.66 13.77
C ASN A 215 -10.99 -19.70 12.73
N SER A 216 -11.23 -18.60 12.02
CA SER A 216 -12.20 -18.53 10.92
C SER A 216 -11.60 -18.92 9.57
N VAL A 217 -10.29 -18.86 9.43
CA VAL A 217 -9.50 -19.38 8.29
C VAL A 217 -8.27 -20.12 8.81
N LYS A 218 -7.62 -20.91 7.94
CA LYS A 218 -6.31 -21.53 8.21
C LYS A 218 -5.19 -20.68 7.65
N GLY A 219 -4.17 -20.35 8.47
CA GLY A 219 -2.88 -19.86 7.98
C GLY A 219 -2.04 -21.04 7.47
N ILE A 220 -1.61 -20.98 6.22
CA ILE A 220 -0.85 -22.07 5.59
C ILE A 220 0.64 -21.76 5.54
N ALA A 221 1.01 -20.54 5.11
CA ALA A 221 2.40 -20.10 5.03
C ALA A 221 2.49 -18.57 4.99
N VAL A 222 3.58 -18.01 5.51
CA VAL A 222 3.99 -16.64 5.17
C VAL A 222 4.72 -16.70 3.84
N LEU A 223 4.27 -15.93 2.85
CA LEU A 223 4.78 -15.96 1.47
C LEU A 223 6.05 -15.11 1.28
N THR A 224 6.93 -15.12 2.27
CA THR A 224 8.22 -14.42 2.28
C THR A 224 9.35 -15.39 2.60
N LYS A 225 10.59 -14.94 2.42
CA LYS A 225 11.77 -15.74 2.72
C LYS A 225 11.86 -16.08 4.22
N ASN A 226 11.59 -15.12 5.08
CA ASN A 226 11.66 -15.27 6.53
C ASN A 226 10.26 -15.31 7.14
N ARG A 227 10.15 -15.81 8.38
CA ARG A 227 8.91 -15.67 9.17
C ARG A 227 8.61 -14.21 9.46
N SER A 228 7.32 -13.92 9.63
CA SER A 228 6.90 -12.62 10.14
C SER A 228 7.02 -12.56 11.67
N PRO A 229 7.58 -11.50 12.24
CA PRO A 229 7.53 -11.28 13.69
C PRO A 229 6.11 -11.24 14.26
N THR A 230 5.13 -10.87 13.45
CA THR A 230 3.71 -10.79 13.82
C THR A 230 2.98 -12.13 13.71
N LEU A 231 3.59 -13.12 13.03
CA LEU A 231 3.10 -14.50 12.90
C LEU A 231 4.23 -15.51 13.19
N PRO A 232 4.84 -15.50 14.39
CA PRO A 232 6.04 -16.27 14.67
C PRO A 232 5.83 -17.79 14.58
N ASN A 233 4.59 -18.25 14.77
CA ASN A 233 4.23 -19.66 14.71
C ASN A 233 3.89 -20.15 13.31
N LEU A 234 3.76 -19.25 12.31
CA LEU A 234 3.48 -19.62 10.93
C LEU A 234 4.79 -19.67 10.13
N ALA A 235 5.14 -20.84 9.65
CA ALA A 235 6.37 -21.04 8.88
C ALA A 235 6.31 -20.29 7.54
N SER A 236 7.48 -19.81 7.10
CA SER A 236 7.59 -19.17 5.78
C SER A 236 7.51 -20.19 4.65
N ALA A 237 7.19 -19.72 3.44
CA ALA A 237 7.19 -20.54 2.24
C ALA A 237 8.57 -21.17 1.98
N HIS A 238 9.65 -20.41 2.26
CA HIS A 238 11.03 -20.89 2.14
C HIS A 238 11.32 -22.05 3.12
N GLU A 239 10.95 -21.91 4.39
CA GLU A 239 11.11 -22.96 5.40
C GLU A 239 10.33 -24.23 5.04
N GLN A 240 9.22 -24.06 4.33
CA GLN A 240 8.37 -25.16 3.86
C GLN A 240 8.76 -25.69 2.47
N GLY A 241 9.95 -25.35 1.97
CA GLY A 241 10.53 -25.94 0.74
C GLY A 241 10.24 -25.18 -0.56
N LEU A 242 9.52 -24.05 -0.54
CA LEU A 242 9.36 -23.19 -1.69
C LEU A 242 10.48 -22.13 -1.70
N ALA A 243 11.66 -22.54 -2.10
CA ALA A 243 12.84 -21.68 -2.15
C ALA A 243 12.64 -20.51 -3.13
N ASN A 244 13.19 -19.33 -2.80
CA ASN A 244 13.21 -18.14 -3.63
C ASN A 244 11.83 -17.50 -3.93
N PHE A 245 10.76 -17.92 -3.25
CA PHE A 245 9.49 -17.24 -3.32
C PHE A 245 9.42 -16.15 -2.26
N ASP A 246 9.27 -14.90 -2.69
CA ASP A 246 9.22 -13.73 -1.81
C ASP A 246 8.21 -12.71 -2.35
N ALA A 247 7.01 -12.72 -1.77
CA ALA A 247 5.93 -11.80 -2.06
C ALA A 247 5.63 -10.98 -0.81
N GLY A 248 5.97 -9.69 -0.84
CA GLY A 248 5.66 -8.73 0.21
C GLY A 248 4.77 -7.61 -0.31
N ALA A 249 4.00 -7.02 0.57
CA ALA A 249 3.29 -5.76 0.32
C ALA A 249 3.98 -4.63 1.07
N TRP A 250 3.89 -3.40 0.55
CA TRP A 250 4.39 -2.21 1.20
C TRP A 250 3.46 -1.02 0.97
N PHE A 251 3.58 -0.04 1.84
CA PHE A 251 2.77 1.16 1.86
C PHE A 251 3.66 2.41 1.92
N SER A 252 3.29 3.43 1.19
CA SER A 252 4.01 4.70 1.14
C SER A 252 3.05 5.87 1.01
N PHE A 253 3.49 7.07 1.37
CA PHE A 253 2.81 8.30 0.96
C PHE A 253 3.51 8.92 -0.22
N VAL A 254 2.71 9.31 -1.22
CA VAL A 254 3.14 10.11 -2.35
C VAL A 254 2.12 11.21 -2.62
N LEU A 255 2.57 12.30 -3.24
CA LEU A 255 1.77 13.46 -3.64
C LEU A 255 1.77 13.57 -5.17
N PRO A 256 0.85 14.32 -5.78
CA PRO A 256 0.93 14.65 -7.21
C PRO A 256 2.28 15.28 -7.56
N GLN A 257 2.81 14.94 -8.72
CA GLN A 257 4.05 15.57 -9.23
C GLN A 257 3.88 17.08 -9.36
N GLY A 258 4.94 17.84 -9.05
CA GLY A 258 4.91 19.32 -9.01
C GLY A 258 4.42 19.91 -7.68
N THR A 259 4.11 19.08 -6.68
CA THR A 259 3.85 19.58 -5.31
C THR A 259 5.09 20.30 -4.78
N PRO A 260 4.95 21.53 -4.22
CA PRO A 260 6.07 22.29 -3.71
C PRO A 260 6.93 21.51 -2.70
N ALA A 261 8.25 21.57 -2.83
CA ALA A 261 9.17 20.83 -1.98
C ALA A 261 8.98 21.11 -0.48
N THR A 262 8.56 22.33 -0.12
CA THR A 262 8.24 22.72 1.28
C THR A 262 7.05 21.94 1.83
N ILE A 263 6.05 21.63 1.01
CA ILE A 263 4.88 20.82 1.38
C ILE A 263 5.30 19.35 1.51
N VAL A 264 6.04 18.83 0.53
CA VAL A 264 6.58 17.45 0.58
C VAL A 264 7.38 17.24 1.86
N GLN A 265 8.31 18.16 2.17
CA GLN A 265 9.15 18.06 3.36
C GLN A 265 8.34 18.16 4.67
N LYS A 266 7.33 19.04 4.72
CA LYS A 266 6.47 19.14 5.90
C LYS A 266 5.66 17.87 6.13
N LEU A 267 5.09 17.30 5.09
CA LEU A 267 4.36 16.03 5.18
C LEU A 267 5.31 14.87 5.53
N HIS A 268 6.50 14.83 4.93
CA HIS A 268 7.55 13.87 5.27
C HIS A 268 7.90 13.92 6.76
N ASN A 269 8.20 15.10 7.29
CA ASN A 269 8.54 15.27 8.71
C ASN A 269 7.40 14.82 9.63
N ALA A 270 6.15 15.17 9.29
CA ALA A 270 4.98 14.73 10.05
C ALA A 270 4.80 13.20 9.97
N THR A 271 5.04 12.59 8.79
CA THR A 271 4.96 11.13 8.60
C THR A 271 6.02 10.42 9.43
N VAL A 272 7.28 10.87 9.39
CA VAL A 272 8.38 10.30 10.20
C VAL A 272 8.10 10.45 11.70
N ALA A 273 7.57 11.60 12.14
CA ALA A 273 7.16 11.80 13.52
C ALA A 273 6.02 10.85 13.93
N ALA A 274 5.04 10.62 13.05
CA ALA A 274 3.98 9.64 13.27
C ALA A 274 4.54 8.22 13.42
N MET A 275 5.48 7.82 12.55
CA MET A 275 6.17 6.53 12.61
C MET A 275 7.01 6.34 13.88
N SER A 276 7.54 7.42 14.43
CA SER A 276 8.41 7.38 15.62
C SER A 276 7.62 7.32 16.94
N ALA A 277 6.29 7.45 16.89
CA ALA A 277 5.45 7.34 18.08
C ALA A 277 5.28 5.86 18.47
N PRO A 278 5.62 5.45 19.73
CA PRO A 278 5.50 4.06 20.17
C PRO A 278 4.11 3.47 19.93
N ALA A 279 3.05 4.24 20.22
CA ALA A 279 1.66 3.81 20.02
C ALA A 279 1.34 3.49 18.54
N THR A 280 1.99 4.16 17.57
CA THR A 280 1.82 3.85 16.14
C THR A 280 2.47 2.51 15.81
N ASP A 281 3.69 2.27 16.28
CA ASP A 281 4.44 1.01 16.04
C ASP A 281 3.74 -0.19 16.68
N GLU A 282 3.34 -0.06 17.96
CA GLU A 282 2.59 -1.11 18.67
C GLU A 282 1.31 -1.48 17.93
N ARG A 283 0.52 -0.46 17.56
CA ARG A 283 -0.75 -0.69 16.89
C ARG A 283 -0.59 -1.30 15.49
N LEU A 284 0.44 -0.93 14.72
CA LEU A 284 0.72 -1.53 13.42
C LEU A 284 1.17 -2.99 13.56
N LYS A 285 2.00 -3.30 14.56
CA LYS A 285 2.43 -4.67 14.85
C LYS A 285 1.27 -5.58 15.23
N GLU A 286 0.31 -5.09 16.02
CA GLU A 286 -0.92 -5.83 16.34
C GLU A 286 -1.68 -6.27 15.08
N PHE A 287 -1.64 -5.45 14.02
CA PHE A 287 -2.27 -5.76 12.73
C PHE A 287 -1.35 -6.45 11.74
N GLY A 288 -0.08 -6.68 12.06
CA GLY A 288 0.83 -7.44 11.20
C GLY A 288 1.71 -6.61 10.26
N SER A 289 1.62 -5.28 10.31
CA SER A 289 2.53 -4.37 9.61
C SER A 289 3.79 -4.11 10.42
N VAL A 290 4.90 -3.94 9.73
CA VAL A 290 6.19 -3.53 10.32
C VAL A 290 6.60 -2.19 9.72
N LEU A 291 6.83 -1.20 10.59
CA LEU A 291 7.37 0.08 10.14
C LEU A 291 8.76 -0.11 9.53
N VAL A 292 9.03 0.59 8.43
CA VAL A 292 10.37 0.52 7.83
C VAL A 292 11.41 1.21 8.71
N ALA A 293 12.65 0.73 8.64
CA ALA A 293 13.78 1.28 9.37
C ALA A 293 14.03 2.75 8.98
N PRO A 294 14.58 3.59 9.89
CA PRO A 294 14.73 5.03 9.68
C PRO A 294 15.43 5.42 8.38
N GLU A 295 16.47 4.68 7.99
CA GLU A 295 17.25 4.91 6.77
C GLU A 295 16.46 4.70 5.47
N ARG A 296 15.28 4.09 5.54
CA ARG A 296 14.41 3.81 4.39
C ARG A 296 13.23 4.77 4.26
N ARG A 297 13.18 5.82 5.09
CA ARG A 297 12.01 6.72 5.18
C ARG A 297 12.09 7.94 4.29
N SER A 298 13.27 8.25 3.71
CA SER A 298 13.44 9.48 2.93
C SER A 298 12.69 9.43 1.59
N PRO A 299 12.32 10.60 1.03
CA PRO A 299 11.74 10.69 -0.30
C PRO A 299 12.63 10.09 -1.38
N GLU A 300 13.95 10.31 -1.30
CA GLU A 300 14.94 9.81 -2.24
C GLU A 300 14.99 8.28 -2.20
N TYR A 301 15.02 7.69 -1.00
CA TYR A 301 14.95 6.24 -0.85
C TYR A 301 13.66 5.69 -1.49
N LEU A 302 12.51 6.32 -1.24
CA LEU A 302 11.24 5.87 -1.81
C LEU A 302 11.25 5.94 -3.34
N GLN A 303 11.85 6.97 -3.93
CA GLN A 303 11.98 7.10 -5.39
C GLN A 303 12.74 5.92 -6.00
N GLU A 304 13.90 5.59 -5.45
CA GLU A 304 14.73 4.46 -5.90
C GLU A 304 14.04 3.11 -5.64
N PHE A 305 13.40 2.99 -4.49
CA PHE A 305 12.67 1.79 -4.09
C PHE A 305 11.49 1.49 -5.02
N ILE A 306 10.70 2.49 -5.43
CA ILE A 306 9.61 2.31 -6.40
C ILE A 306 10.16 1.73 -7.70
N GLN A 307 11.26 2.28 -8.25
CA GLN A 307 11.86 1.77 -9.47
C GLN A 307 12.33 0.32 -9.32
N SER A 308 13.02 -0.01 -8.24
CA SER A 308 13.50 -1.36 -7.98
C SER A 308 12.35 -2.38 -7.83
N GLU A 309 11.24 -1.97 -7.22
CA GLU A 309 10.05 -2.80 -7.08
C GLU A 309 9.32 -2.99 -8.41
N ILE A 310 9.26 -1.97 -9.29
CA ILE A 310 8.75 -2.12 -10.66
C ILE A 310 9.54 -3.22 -11.39
N ASP A 311 10.86 -3.18 -11.34
CA ASP A 311 11.73 -4.14 -12.02
C ASP A 311 11.56 -5.56 -11.44
N LYS A 312 11.47 -5.68 -10.13
CA LYS A 312 11.23 -6.95 -9.41
C LYS A 312 9.88 -7.58 -9.82
N TRP A 313 8.81 -6.80 -9.81
CA TRP A 313 7.48 -7.31 -10.15
C TRP A 313 7.35 -7.61 -11.65
N ALA A 314 8.02 -6.83 -12.52
CA ALA A 314 8.10 -7.15 -13.95
C ALA A 314 8.75 -8.53 -14.19
N ALA A 315 9.85 -8.82 -13.49
CA ALA A 315 10.51 -10.11 -13.57
C ALA A 315 9.61 -11.26 -13.09
N LEU A 316 8.86 -11.06 -11.99
CA LEU A 316 7.93 -12.05 -11.44
C LEU A 316 6.77 -12.31 -12.41
N ILE A 317 6.12 -11.26 -12.93
CA ILE A 317 5.02 -11.35 -13.90
C ILE A 317 5.46 -12.12 -15.13
N LYS A 318 6.66 -11.81 -15.65
CA LYS A 318 7.24 -12.49 -16.81
C LYS A 318 7.54 -13.96 -16.52
N ALA A 319 8.17 -14.26 -15.38
CA ALA A 319 8.53 -15.63 -15.00
C ALA A 319 7.29 -16.52 -14.74
N ALA A 320 6.21 -15.94 -14.27
CA ALA A 320 4.94 -16.62 -14.01
C ALA A 320 4.01 -16.68 -15.24
N GLU A 321 4.44 -16.16 -16.39
CA GLU A 321 3.66 -16.08 -17.64
C GLU A 321 2.26 -15.46 -17.44
N ILE A 322 2.14 -14.53 -16.48
CA ILE A 322 0.88 -13.86 -16.19
C ILE A 322 0.59 -12.88 -17.33
N ALA A 323 -0.53 -13.10 -18.03
CA ALA A 323 -0.93 -12.22 -19.13
C ALA A 323 -1.15 -10.79 -18.66
N ALA A 324 -0.52 -9.84 -19.35
CA ALA A 324 -0.77 -8.40 -19.15
C ALA A 324 -2.17 -8.02 -19.68
N GLU A 325 -2.91 -7.23 -18.94
CA GLU A 325 -4.22 -6.66 -19.34
C GLU A 325 -4.13 -5.31 -20.06
#